data_5257adf26d2bf9f42ca579ec986f45d5
#
_entry.id   5257adf26d2bf9f42ca579ec986f45d5
#
_cell.length_a   1.000
_cell.length_b   1.000
_cell.length_c   1.000
_cell.angle_alpha   90.00
_cell.angle_beta   90.00
_cell.angle_gamma   90.00
#
_symmetry.space_group_name_H-M   'P 1'
#
loop_
_entity.id
_entity.type
_entity.pdbx_description
1 polymer ?
#
loop_
_entity_poly.entity_id
_entity_poly.type
_entity_poly.pdbx_seq_one_letter_code
_entity_poly.pdbx_strand_id
1 'polypeptide(L)'
;IIFISAITPKRLVVTSKHSLGFRTEGDKPTHAEMGWHWVRHHLAQAGRTEEALANELWNRNETAVFELCDDSFEEHVLPYSPERTGLHLHGLNKNTVDFETRPMVEVKAFAEAWGFFPVRYLTFQTHEEVDAFTKSVALTGSLNGEPIEGFVVRTTIPEDISNPPPGVVPPPYKPGQTWFYKIKFDEPYLMYRDWRELTRTMLREKNNWDALQLALLDSQTKHLEIEDQEPEEKQEPEEHDLAAPSKNAMKRAQRALRRKKDELDRKTGVAKPWAPTPKSRRPETMLYVLWCYDRIYGNPQQNVAPQPELFAEFGQGRGIISLREAFLAYLA
;
A
#
# COMPACT_ATOMS: atom_id res chain seq x y z
N ILE A 1 -3.89 8.20 5.78
CA ILE A 1 -4.99 8.97 6.42
C ILE A 1 -4.47 9.61 7.69
N ILE A 2 -4.77 10.91 7.88
CA ILE A 2 -4.43 11.72 9.06
C ILE A 2 -5.73 12.09 9.78
N PHE A 3 -5.71 11.99 11.10
CA PHE A 3 -6.80 12.41 11.99
C PHE A 3 -6.32 13.58 12.84
N ILE A 4 -7.13 14.64 12.87
CA ILE A 4 -6.87 15.84 13.68
C ILE A 4 -8.04 16.03 14.62
N SER A 5 -7.76 16.02 15.92
CA SER A 5 -8.75 16.22 16.97
C SER A 5 -8.22 17.17 18.04
N ALA A 6 -9.09 17.65 18.91
CA ALA A 6 -8.71 18.44 20.06
C ALA A 6 -8.67 17.59 21.33
N ILE A 7 -7.56 17.66 22.07
CA ILE A 7 -7.44 17.04 23.40
C ILE A 7 -8.01 17.99 24.47
N THR A 8 -7.84 19.28 24.23
CA THR A 8 -8.40 20.39 25.03
C THR A 8 -8.78 21.52 24.08
N PRO A 9 -9.54 22.55 24.52
CA PRO A 9 -9.84 23.71 23.68
C PRO A 9 -8.62 24.45 23.11
N LYS A 10 -7.42 24.15 23.65
CA LYS A 10 -6.18 24.84 23.25
C LYS A 10 -5.16 23.90 22.60
N ARG A 11 -5.42 22.60 22.56
CA ARG A 11 -4.41 21.61 22.15
C ARG A 11 -4.94 20.59 21.17
N LEU A 12 -4.35 20.54 20.00
CA LEU A 12 -4.56 19.52 19.00
C LEU A 12 -3.82 18.21 19.30
N VAL A 13 -4.32 17.16 18.74
CA VAL A 13 -3.61 15.90 18.50
C VAL A 13 -3.73 15.57 17.00
N VAL A 14 -2.59 15.21 16.40
CA VAL A 14 -2.50 14.74 15.02
C VAL A 14 -1.97 13.32 15.05
N THR A 15 -2.74 12.42 14.47
CA THR A 15 -2.42 10.99 14.42
C THR A 15 -2.59 10.46 13.00
N SER A 16 -2.03 9.30 12.73
CA SER A 16 -2.31 8.55 11.51
C SER A 16 -3.02 7.24 11.84
N LYS A 17 -3.40 6.51 10.81
CA LYS A 17 -3.93 5.14 10.97
C LYS A 17 -2.98 4.21 11.71
N HIS A 18 -1.66 4.48 11.67
CA HIS A 18 -0.62 3.57 12.18
C HIS A 18 0.25 4.17 13.26
N SER A 19 0.15 5.48 13.56
CA SER A 19 0.97 6.14 14.59
C SER A 19 0.16 7.17 15.37
N LEU A 20 0.38 7.20 16.70
CA LEU A 20 -0.28 8.11 17.63
C LEU A 20 0.57 9.34 17.99
N GLY A 21 1.75 9.49 17.42
CA GLY A 21 2.64 10.59 17.78
C GLY A 21 3.99 10.52 17.10
N PHE A 22 4.92 11.28 17.69
CA PHE A 22 6.29 11.35 17.23
C PHE A 22 7.07 10.08 17.55
N ARG A 23 8.00 9.71 16.67
CA ARG A 23 8.98 8.68 16.97
C ARG A 23 10.00 9.19 17.96
N THR A 24 10.51 8.26 18.76
CA THR A 24 11.70 8.50 19.60
C THR A 24 13.00 8.22 18.86
N GLU A 25 12.94 7.42 17.77
CA GLU A 25 14.11 7.00 16.98
C GLU A 25 13.73 6.76 15.51
N GLY A 26 14.63 7.06 14.58
CA GLY A 26 14.54 6.77 13.13
C GLY A 26 14.74 7.98 12.23
N ASP A 27 15.32 7.74 11.05
CA ASP A 27 15.74 8.78 10.09
C ASP A 27 14.59 9.36 9.25
N LYS A 28 13.43 8.69 9.18
CA LYS A 28 12.30 9.13 8.36
C LYS A 28 11.12 9.57 9.23
N PRO A 29 10.46 10.71 8.92
CA PRO A 29 9.29 11.14 9.67
C PRO A 29 8.15 10.09 9.56
N THR A 30 7.32 10.03 10.60
CA THR A 30 6.08 9.24 10.59
C THR A 30 4.98 9.98 9.84
N HIS A 31 3.91 9.28 9.47
CA HIS A 31 2.72 9.92 8.90
C HIS A 31 2.11 10.97 9.84
N ALA A 32 2.15 10.76 11.16
CA ALA A 32 1.66 11.75 12.13
C ALA A 32 2.53 13.01 12.15
N GLU A 33 3.85 12.86 12.07
CA GLU A 33 4.79 14.00 11.99
C GLU A 33 4.60 14.79 10.69
N MET A 34 4.44 14.10 9.56
CA MET A 34 4.09 14.76 8.29
C MET A 34 2.71 15.41 8.35
N GLY A 35 1.74 14.79 9.01
CA GLY A 35 0.45 15.40 9.30
C GLY A 35 0.60 16.71 10.08
N TRP A 36 1.41 16.73 11.14
CA TRP A 36 1.74 17.96 11.89
C TRP A 36 2.41 19.02 11.04
N HIS A 37 3.37 18.63 10.20
CA HIS A 37 4.03 19.56 9.28
C HIS A 37 3.00 20.28 8.40
N TRP A 38 2.12 19.53 7.76
CA TRP A 38 1.12 20.06 6.85
C TRP A 38 0.02 20.85 7.56
N VAL A 39 -0.41 20.45 8.77
CA VAL A 39 -1.36 21.26 9.58
C VAL A 39 -0.81 22.67 9.78
N ARG A 40 0.44 22.77 10.26
CA ARG A 40 1.10 24.06 10.50
C ARG A 40 1.23 24.88 9.24
N HIS A 41 1.60 24.22 8.15
CA HIS A 41 1.73 24.88 6.86
C HIS A 41 0.39 25.49 6.39
N HIS A 42 -0.68 24.71 6.37
CA HIS A 42 -2.01 25.16 5.97
C HIS A 42 -2.54 26.29 6.86
N LEU A 43 -2.44 26.13 8.17
CA LEU A 43 -2.88 27.16 9.12
C LEU A 43 -2.10 28.47 8.97
N ALA A 44 -0.79 28.39 8.79
CA ALA A 44 0.04 29.57 8.58
C ALA A 44 -0.35 30.31 7.30
N GLN A 45 -0.58 29.60 6.19
CA GLN A 45 -1.05 30.20 4.94
C GLN A 45 -2.43 30.86 5.07
N ALA A 46 -3.32 30.28 5.88
CA ALA A 46 -4.65 30.80 6.12
C ALA A 46 -4.69 31.91 7.22
N GLY A 47 -3.56 32.26 7.83
CA GLY A 47 -3.52 33.19 8.96
C GLY A 47 -4.25 32.69 10.21
N ARG A 48 -4.29 31.37 10.40
CA ARG A 48 -4.96 30.66 11.51
C ARG A 48 -3.94 30.09 12.48
N THR A 49 -4.39 29.74 13.70
CA THR A 49 -3.54 29.15 14.74
C THR A 49 -4.00 27.74 15.11
N GLU A 50 -3.08 26.94 15.63
CA GLU A 50 -3.39 25.59 16.16
C GLU A 50 -4.41 25.68 17.31
N GLU A 51 -4.30 26.69 18.19
CA GLU A 51 -5.23 26.88 19.29
C GLU A 51 -6.66 27.20 18.80
N ALA A 52 -6.78 28.06 17.77
CA ALA A 52 -8.09 28.36 17.19
C ALA A 52 -8.74 27.12 16.55
N LEU A 53 -7.96 26.30 15.84
CA LEU A 53 -8.46 25.04 15.29
C LEU A 53 -8.83 24.04 16.40
N ALA A 54 -8.03 23.96 17.46
CA ALA A 54 -8.33 23.11 18.61
C ALA A 54 -9.65 23.52 19.27
N ASN A 55 -9.85 24.80 19.49
CA ASN A 55 -11.10 25.34 20.06
C ASN A 55 -12.32 25.03 19.19
N GLU A 56 -12.19 25.17 17.88
CA GLU A 56 -13.25 24.84 16.92
C GLU A 56 -13.64 23.37 16.97
N LEU A 57 -12.66 22.46 16.83
CA LEU A 57 -12.91 21.02 16.88
C LEU A 57 -13.44 20.56 18.24
N TRP A 58 -12.95 21.16 19.33
CA TRP A 58 -13.44 20.88 20.67
C TRP A 58 -14.91 21.24 20.84
N ASN A 59 -15.28 22.47 20.44
CA ASN A 59 -16.66 22.95 20.56
C ASN A 59 -17.64 22.16 19.69
N ARG A 60 -17.19 21.69 18.52
CA ARG A 60 -17.97 20.84 17.62
C ARG A 60 -18.02 19.39 18.07
N ASN A 61 -17.13 18.97 18.98
CA ASN A 61 -16.88 17.60 19.35
C ASN A 61 -16.62 16.72 18.13
N GLU A 62 -15.70 17.16 17.28
CA GLU A 62 -15.41 16.52 15.99
C GLU A 62 -13.93 16.21 15.80
N THR A 63 -13.68 15.20 14.97
CA THR A 63 -12.35 14.84 14.42
C THR A 63 -12.38 15.12 12.93
N ALA A 64 -11.44 15.92 12.47
CA ALA A 64 -11.20 16.18 11.05
C ALA A 64 -10.33 15.05 10.45
N VAL A 65 -10.75 14.52 9.29
CA VAL A 65 -10.14 13.35 8.64
C VAL A 65 -9.62 13.74 7.26
N PHE A 66 -8.33 13.52 7.06
CA PHE A 66 -7.62 13.95 5.86
C PHE A 66 -6.94 12.80 5.13
N GLU A 67 -6.78 12.95 3.83
CA GLU A 67 -5.75 12.27 3.08
C GLU A 67 -4.49 13.14 3.06
N LEU A 68 -3.35 12.53 3.35
CA LEU A 68 -2.04 13.16 3.21
C LEU A 68 -1.54 12.89 1.79
N CYS A 69 -1.52 13.93 0.97
CA CYS A 69 -1.12 13.89 -0.43
C CYS A 69 0.24 14.58 -0.58
N ASP A 70 1.33 13.84 -0.36
CA ASP A 70 2.70 14.33 -0.43
C ASP A 70 3.61 13.27 -1.05
N ASP A 71 3.87 13.40 -2.35
CA ASP A 71 4.70 12.45 -3.10
C ASP A 71 6.19 12.54 -2.73
N SER A 72 6.60 13.63 -2.05
CA SER A 72 7.96 13.71 -1.50
C SER A 72 8.15 12.82 -0.27
N PHE A 73 7.08 12.55 0.45
CA PHE A 73 7.05 11.67 1.62
C PHE A 73 6.74 10.20 1.24
N GLU A 74 5.67 9.98 0.49
CA GLU A 74 5.25 8.64 0.02
C GLU A 74 4.63 8.77 -1.37
N GLU A 75 5.12 7.96 -2.32
CA GLU A 75 4.62 7.97 -3.70
C GLU A 75 3.18 7.43 -3.77
N HIS A 76 2.30 8.20 -4.35
CA HIS A 76 0.91 7.82 -4.61
C HIS A 76 0.75 7.15 -5.99
N VAL A 77 -0.35 6.45 -6.17
CA VAL A 77 -0.70 5.80 -7.45
C VAL A 77 -0.86 6.83 -8.56
N LEU A 78 -1.48 7.97 -8.22
CA LEU A 78 -1.59 9.14 -9.07
C LEU A 78 -0.84 10.29 -8.41
N PRO A 79 0.11 10.92 -9.11
CA PRO A 79 0.92 11.96 -8.52
C PRO A 79 0.10 13.22 -8.25
N TYR A 80 0.49 13.95 -7.20
CA TYR A 80 -0.07 15.24 -6.84
C TYR A 80 0.85 16.36 -7.34
N SER A 81 0.26 17.37 -7.98
CA SER A 81 1.01 18.58 -8.33
C SER A 81 1.42 19.35 -7.07
N PRO A 82 2.50 20.16 -7.12
CA PRO A 82 2.95 20.96 -5.98
C PRO A 82 1.83 21.82 -5.35
N GLU A 83 0.91 22.34 -6.18
CA GLU A 83 -0.20 23.19 -5.75
C GLU A 83 -1.29 22.42 -5.03
N ARG A 84 -1.26 21.10 -5.11
CA ARG A 84 -2.21 20.18 -4.48
C ARG A 84 -1.56 19.26 -3.44
N THR A 85 -0.28 19.46 -3.16
CA THR A 85 0.45 18.72 -2.14
C THR A 85 0.07 19.23 -0.75
N GLY A 86 -0.40 18.33 0.13
CA GLY A 86 -0.82 18.68 1.49
C GLY A 86 -1.96 17.83 2.03
N LEU A 87 -2.76 18.41 2.92
CA LEU A 87 -3.88 17.75 3.59
C LEU A 87 -5.20 18.04 2.86
N HIS A 88 -5.83 16.97 2.36
CA HIS A 88 -7.13 17.00 1.71
C HIS A 88 -8.21 16.53 2.68
N LEU A 89 -9.08 17.46 3.12
CA LEU A 89 -10.14 17.17 4.06
C LEU A 89 -11.26 16.40 3.38
N HIS A 90 -11.54 15.22 3.88
CA HIS A 90 -12.62 14.38 3.36
C HIS A 90 -13.68 13.98 4.40
N GLY A 91 -13.54 14.38 5.66
CA GLY A 91 -14.53 14.08 6.68
C GLY A 91 -14.39 14.94 7.92
N LEU A 92 -15.54 15.23 8.54
CA LEU A 92 -15.68 15.77 9.90
C LEU A 92 -16.56 14.79 10.66
N ASN A 93 -15.94 13.97 11.49
CA ASN A 93 -16.62 12.91 12.22
C ASN A 93 -16.90 13.35 13.65
N LYS A 94 -18.13 13.16 14.13
CA LYS A 94 -18.45 13.39 15.54
C LYS A 94 -17.75 12.36 16.43
N ASN A 95 -17.28 12.80 17.59
CA ASN A 95 -16.66 11.92 18.60
C ASN A 95 -17.74 11.28 19.48
N THR A 96 -18.58 10.46 18.87
CA THR A 96 -19.71 9.73 19.48
C THR A 96 -19.54 8.23 19.29
N VAL A 97 -20.32 7.43 20.03
CA VAL A 97 -20.30 5.96 19.89
C VAL A 97 -20.80 5.52 18.51
N ASP A 98 -21.87 6.14 18.04
CA ASP A 98 -22.38 5.90 16.70
C ASP A 98 -21.60 6.74 15.69
N PHE A 99 -21.25 6.12 14.55
CA PHE A 99 -20.55 6.82 13.49
C PHE A 99 -21.45 7.87 12.83
N GLU A 100 -21.05 9.12 12.96
CA GLU A 100 -21.69 10.26 12.28
C GLU A 100 -20.60 11.10 11.61
N THR A 101 -20.82 11.48 10.35
CA THR A 101 -19.96 12.42 9.62
C THR A 101 -20.79 13.55 9.04
N ARG A 102 -20.20 14.73 8.94
CA ARG A 102 -20.87 15.91 8.38
C ARG A 102 -21.12 15.75 6.88
N PRO A 103 -22.18 16.39 6.37
CA PRO A 103 -22.40 16.50 4.92
C PRO A 103 -21.21 17.13 4.21
N MET A 104 -20.96 16.74 2.95
CA MET A 104 -19.79 17.20 2.20
C MET A 104 -19.77 18.71 1.99
N VAL A 105 -20.90 19.39 1.96
CA VAL A 105 -20.99 20.87 1.89
C VAL A 105 -20.37 21.52 3.14
N GLU A 106 -20.61 20.96 4.33
CA GLU A 106 -19.98 21.44 5.57
C GLU A 106 -18.47 21.11 5.62
N VAL A 107 -18.10 19.90 5.18
CA VAL A 107 -16.71 19.50 5.09
C VAL A 107 -15.91 20.44 4.17
N LYS A 108 -16.48 20.79 3.01
CA LYS A 108 -15.89 21.75 2.08
C LYS A 108 -15.75 23.13 2.71
N ALA A 109 -16.82 23.65 3.31
CA ALA A 109 -16.81 24.97 3.95
C ALA A 109 -15.75 25.04 5.09
N PHE A 110 -15.62 23.98 5.88
CA PHE A 110 -14.59 23.89 6.92
C PHE A 110 -13.19 23.87 6.33
N ALA A 111 -12.95 23.09 5.29
CA ALA A 111 -11.64 23.03 4.62
C ALA A 111 -11.22 24.43 4.14
N GLU A 112 -12.11 25.12 3.43
CA GLU A 112 -11.87 26.46 2.90
C GLU A 112 -11.63 27.51 4.02
N ALA A 113 -12.38 27.44 5.13
CA ALA A 113 -12.24 28.35 6.26
C ALA A 113 -10.91 28.19 7.02
N TRP A 114 -10.31 26.99 6.98
CA TRP A 114 -9.07 26.64 7.68
C TRP A 114 -7.85 26.48 6.76
N GLY A 115 -8.02 26.75 5.45
CA GLY A 115 -6.93 26.71 4.47
C GLY A 115 -6.52 25.29 4.03
N PHE A 116 -7.33 24.28 4.32
CA PHE A 116 -7.11 22.92 3.84
C PHE A 116 -7.68 22.72 2.44
N PHE A 117 -7.19 21.71 1.73
CA PHE A 117 -7.76 21.35 0.44
C PHE A 117 -9.09 20.60 0.63
N PRO A 118 -10.21 21.08 0.05
CA PRO A 118 -11.44 20.32 0.03
C PRO A 118 -11.34 19.19 -1.00
N VAL A 119 -11.84 17.98 -0.67
CA VAL A 119 -12.03 16.96 -1.70
C VAL A 119 -13.19 17.34 -2.62
N ARG A 120 -13.07 16.99 -3.89
CA ARG A 120 -14.18 17.14 -4.85
C ARG A 120 -15.28 16.14 -4.54
N TYR A 121 -16.53 16.53 -4.68
CA TYR A 121 -17.70 15.66 -4.51
C TYR A 121 -18.79 15.99 -5.51
N LEU A 122 -19.62 15.00 -5.79
CA LEU A 122 -20.85 15.09 -6.58
C LEU A 122 -22.01 14.57 -5.73
N THR A 123 -23.23 15.05 -5.98
CA THR A 123 -24.42 14.62 -5.29
C THR A 123 -25.40 14.01 -6.27
N PHE A 124 -25.96 12.87 -5.92
CA PHE A 124 -26.95 12.13 -6.68
C PHE A 124 -28.18 11.89 -5.79
N GLN A 125 -29.33 11.70 -6.41
CA GLN A 125 -30.59 11.50 -5.67
C GLN A 125 -30.85 10.01 -5.39
N THR A 126 -30.39 9.13 -6.28
CA THR A 126 -30.64 7.70 -6.21
C THR A 126 -29.36 6.87 -6.31
N HIS A 127 -29.43 5.63 -5.85
CA HIS A 127 -28.34 4.68 -5.96
C HIS A 127 -28.07 4.29 -7.41
N GLU A 128 -29.13 4.21 -8.23
CA GLU A 128 -29.06 3.89 -9.66
C GLU A 128 -28.27 4.95 -10.42
N GLU A 129 -28.45 6.22 -10.10
CA GLU A 129 -27.67 7.33 -10.69
C GLU A 129 -26.18 7.21 -10.32
N VAL A 130 -25.88 6.90 -9.04
CA VAL A 130 -24.49 6.67 -8.60
C VAL A 130 -23.88 5.49 -9.35
N ASP A 131 -24.60 4.40 -9.48
CA ASP A 131 -24.12 3.18 -10.13
C ASP A 131 -23.88 3.42 -11.63
N ALA A 132 -24.81 4.07 -12.33
CA ALA A 132 -24.66 4.44 -13.74
C ALA A 132 -23.46 5.39 -13.95
N PHE A 133 -23.33 6.41 -13.09
CA PHE A 133 -22.22 7.36 -13.16
C PHE A 133 -20.87 6.66 -12.92
N THR A 134 -20.74 5.90 -11.85
CA THR A 134 -19.46 5.25 -11.49
C THR A 134 -19.05 4.21 -12.53
N LYS A 135 -20.00 3.46 -13.11
CA LYS A 135 -19.75 2.55 -14.23
C LYS A 135 -19.27 3.28 -15.48
N SER A 136 -19.85 4.43 -15.81
CA SER A 136 -19.44 5.23 -16.96
C SER A 136 -18.00 5.74 -16.82
N VAL A 137 -17.65 6.22 -15.63
CA VAL A 137 -16.28 6.70 -15.33
C VAL A 137 -15.28 5.54 -15.29
N ALA A 138 -15.70 4.37 -14.83
CA ALA A 138 -14.83 3.17 -14.78
C ALA A 138 -14.35 2.72 -16.17
N LEU A 139 -15.07 3.03 -17.23
CA LEU A 139 -14.69 2.70 -18.62
C LEU A 139 -13.41 3.42 -19.06
N THR A 140 -13.17 4.62 -18.55
CA THR A 140 -12.01 5.45 -18.92
C THR A 140 -10.99 5.58 -17.78
N GLY A 141 -11.37 5.27 -16.53
CA GLY A 141 -10.56 5.52 -15.33
C GLY A 141 -10.29 7.01 -15.10
N SER A 142 -11.05 7.91 -15.75
CA SER A 142 -10.85 9.35 -15.65
C SER A 142 -12.16 10.12 -15.49
N LEU A 143 -12.09 11.26 -14.81
CA LEU A 143 -13.19 12.20 -14.65
C LEU A 143 -12.74 13.58 -15.14
N ASN A 144 -13.45 14.14 -16.13
CA ASN A 144 -13.10 15.41 -16.77
C ASN A 144 -11.65 15.45 -17.32
N GLY A 145 -11.17 14.32 -17.85
CA GLY A 145 -9.82 14.20 -18.39
C GLY A 145 -8.71 13.96 -17.35
N GLU A 146 -9.03 13.98 -16.05
CA GLU A 146 -8.09 13.66 -14.98
C GLU A 146 -8.25 12.19 -14.55
N PRO A 147 -7.18 11.39 -14.49
CA PRO A 147 -7.24 10.02 -14.00
C PRO A 147 -7.63 10.01 -12.51
N ILE A 148 -8.45 9.03 -12.12
CA ILE A 148 -8.87 8.85 -10.72
C ILE A 148 -8.78 7.39 -10.30
N GLU A 149 -8.55 7.15 -9.01
CA GLU A 149 -8.46 5.79 -8.45
C GLU A 149 -9.81 5.13 -8.22
N GLY A 150 -10.87 5.92 -8.14
CA GLY A 150 -12.22 5.49 -7.81
C GLY A 150 -12.98 6.52 -6.98
N PHE A 151 -14.01 6.07 -6.28
CA PHE A 151 -14.89 6.93 -5.48
C PHE A 151 -15.09 6.40 -4.05
N VAL A 152 -15.37 7.32 -3.14
CA VAL A 152 -15.99 7.02 -1.85
C VAL A 152 -17.43 7.49 -1.93
N VAL A 153 -18.36 6.55 -1.96
CA VAL A 153 -19.80 6.84 -1.94
C VAL A 153 -20.25 6.94 -0.50
N ARG A 154 -20.93 8.03 -0.15
CA ARG A 154 -21.53 8.27 1.16
C ARG A 154 -23.04 8.35 1.00
N THR A 155 -23.75 7.68 1.89
CA THR A 155 -25.21 7.64 1.91
C THR A 155 -25.73 7.63 3.35
N THR A 156 -27.00 7.80 3.52
CA THR A 156 -27.68 7.68 4.80
C THR A 156 -28.61 6.47 4.74
N ILE A 157 -28.61 5.66 5.80
CA ILE A 157 -29.52 4.53 5.91
C ILE A 157 -30.95 5.08 5.97
N PRO A 158 -31.88 4.57 5.16
CA PRO A 158 -33.27 5.03 5.19
C PRO A 158 -33.89 4.90 6.58
N GLU A 159 -34.76 5.83 6.95
CA GLU A 159 -35.50 5.79 8.24
C GLU A 159 -36.38 4.56 8.34
N ASP A 160 -36.99 4.13 7.24
CA ASP A 160 -37.83 2.91 7.18
C ASP A 160 -37.05 1.74 6.52
N ILE A 161 -36.35 0.98 7.35
CA ILE A 161 -35.72 -0.30 6.96
C ILE A 161 -36.52 -1.52 7.43
N SER A 162 -37.74 -1.30 7.96
CA SER A 162 -38.56 -2.36 8.55
C SER A 162 -38.96 -3.43 7.54
N ASN A 163 -39.07 -3.07 6.26
CA ASN A 163 -39.48 -3.95 5.18
C ASN A 163 -38.50 -3.87 3.99
N PRO A 164 -37.31 -4.44 4.10
CA PRO A 164 -36.41 -4.47 2.96
C PRO A 164 -37.01 -5.29 1.81
N PRO A 165 -36.67 -4.96 0.56
CA PRO A 165 -37.06 -5.79 -0.59
C PRO A 165 -36.68 -7.26 -0.39
N PRO A 166 -37.43 -8.23 -0.97
CA PRO A 166 -37.09 -9.64 -0.87
C PRO A 166 -35.64 -9.93 -1.29
N GLY A 167 -34.90 -10.66 -0.45
CA GLY A 167 -33.47 -10.97 -0.68
C GLY A 167 -32.47 -9.92 -0.24
N VAL A 168 -32.91 -8.76 0.25
CA VAL A 168 -32.05 -7.73 0.82
C VAL A 168 -31.91 -7.96 2.32
N VAL A 169 -30.69 -8.18 2.78
CA VAL A 169 -30.39 -8.25 4.21
C VAL A 169 -30.29 -6.82 4.74
N PRO A 170 -31.02 -6.45 5.83
CA PRO A 170 -30.89 -5.14 6.42
C PRO A 170 -29.43 -4.87 6.81
N PRO A 171 -28.90 -3.66 6.56
CA PRO A 171 -27.55 -3.33 6.99
C PRO A 171 -27.46 -3.34 8.52
N PRO A 172 -26.25 -3.58 9.09
CA PRO A 172 -26.04 -3.58 10.54
C PRO A 172 -26.09 -2.18 11.17
N TYR A 173 -26.44 -1.17 10.39
CA TYR A 173 -26.49 0.23 10.79
C TYR A 173 -27.91 0.65 11.14
N LYS A 174 -28.03 1.65 12.03
CA LYS A 174 -29.32 2.21 12.44
C LYS A 174 -29.94 3.10 11.36
N PRO A 175 -31.28 3.23 11.30
CA PRO A 175 -31.94 4.25 10.49
C PRO A 175 -31.32 5.64 10.71
N GLY A 176 -31.18 6.43 9.66
CA GLY A 176 -30.58 7.76 9.71
C GLY A 176 -29.05 7.79 9.86
N GLN A 177 -28.42 6.65 10.09
CA GLN A 177 -26.96 6.58 10.25
C GLN A 177 -26.25 6.74 8.90
N THR A 178 -25.11 7.47 8.91
CA THR A 178 -24.26 7.59 7.74
C THR A 178 -23.56 6.27 7.45
N TRP A 179 -23.57 5.88 6.19
CA TRP A 179 -22.87 4.72 5.70
C TRP A 179 -22.05 5.09 4.47
N PHE A 180 -20.91 4.42 4.25
CA PHE A 180 -20.10 4.65 3.07
C PHE A 180 -19.41 3.37 2.59
N TYR A 181 -19.10 3.34 1.29
CA TYR A 181 -18.33 2.29 0.65
C TYR A 181 -17.39 2.86 -0.40
N LYS A 182 -16.40 2.07 -0.80
CA LYS A 182 -15.39 2.47 -1.77
C LYS A 182 -15.58 1.71 -3.06
N ILE A 183 -15.58 2.45 -4.17
CA ILE A 183 -15.46 1.91 -5.52
C ILE A 183 -14.02 2.16 -5.95
N LYS A 184 -13.28 1.09 -6.22
CA LYS A 184 -11.91 1.17 -6.70
C LYS A 184 -11.85 0.67 -8.11
N PHE A 185 -11.28 1.46 -9.01
CA PHE A 185 -11.13 1.07 -10.39
C PHE A 185 -9.97 0.10 -10.54
N ASP A 186 -10.10 -0.82 -11.50
CA ASP A 186 -9.04 -1.76 -11.81
C ASP A 186 -7.78 -1.01 -12.25
N GLU A 187 -7.95 -0.06 -13.14
CA GLU A 187 -6.92 0.87 -13.57
C GLU A 187 -7.31 2.30 -13.12
N PRO A 188 -6.41 3.07 -12.51
CA PRO A 188 -5.02 2.71 -12.24
C PRO A 188 -4.81 1.92 -10.95
N TYR A 189 -5.77 1.88 -10.04
CA TYR A 189 -5.55 1.53 -8.63
C TYR A 189 -5.17 0.07 -8.37
N LEU A 190 -6.03 -0.88 -8.78
CA LEU A 190 -5.79 -2.30 -8.44
C LEU A 190 -4.58 -2.85 -9.18
N MET A 191 -4.41 -2.46 -10.44
CA MET A 191 -3.29 -2.88 -11.26
C MET A 191 -1.95 -2.38 -10.70
N TYR A 192 -1.84 -1.11 -10.31
CA TYR A 192 -0.63 -0.56 -9.70
C TYR A 192 -0.27 -1.19 -8.37
N ARG A 193 -1.27 -1.45 -7.55
CA ARG A 193 -1.05 -2.15 -6.28
C ARG A 193 -0.48 -3.55 -6.51
N ASP A 194 -1.01 -4.29 -7.48
CA ASP A 194 -0.53 -5.62 -7.82
C ASP A 194 0.90 -5.55 -8.40
N TRP A 195 1.16 -4.64 -9.30
CA TRP A 195 2.49 -4.42 -9.89
C TRP A 195 3.53 -4.04 -8.85
N ARG A 196 3.20 -3.15 -7.90
CA ARG A 196 4.09 -2.80 -6.78
C ARG A 196 4.45 -4.01 -5.93
N GLU A 197 3.48 -4.83 -5.57
CA GLU A 197 3.71 -6.03 -4.76
C GLU A 197 4.51 -7.10 -5.52
N LEU A 198 4.23 -7.29 -6.80
CA LEU A 198 4.96 -8.21 -7.66
C LEU A 198 6.43 -7.79 -7.82
N THR A 199 6.67 -6.52 -8.08
CA THR A 199 8.03 -5.98 -8.19
C THR A 199 8.80 -6.12 -6.87
N ARG A 200 8.20 -5.77 -5.74
CA ARG A 200 8.82 -5.97 -4.42
C ARG A 200 9.19 -7.43 -4.16
N THR A 201 8.31 -8.34 -4.56
CA THR A 201 8.55 -9.77 -4.41
C THR A 201 9.74 -10.22 -5.26
N MET A 202 9.80 -9.81 -6.52
CA MET A 202 10.91 -10.15 -7.43
C MET A 202 12.24 -9.59 -6.93
N LEU A 203 12.28 -8.34 -6.48
CA LEU A 203 13.50 -7.73 -5.94
C LEU A 203 13.97 -8.41 -4.65
N ARG A 204 13.05 -8.78 -3.76
CA ARG A 204 13.39 -9.54 -2.55
C ARG A 204 13.98 -10.90 -2.90
N GLU A 205 13.37 -11.62 -3.83
CA GLU A 205 13.89 -12.92 -4.29
C GLU A 205 15.25 -12.78 -4.98
N LYS A 206 15.46 -11.70 -5.74
CA LYS A 206 16.77 -11.38 -6.34
C LYS A 206 17.84 -11.15 -5.28
N ASN A 207 17.55 -10.33 -4.26
CA ASN A 207 18.47 -10.07 -3.16
C ASN A 207 18.82 -11.35 -2.38
N ASN A 208 17.85 -12.21 -2.12
CA ASN A 208 18.07 -13.50 -1.47
C ASN A 208 18.94 -14.42 -2.34
N TRP A 209 18.72 -14.44 -3.65
CA TRP A 209 19.48 -15.23 -4.58
C TRP A 209 20.94 -14.72 -4.70
N ASP A 210 21.16 -13.41 -4.78
CA ASP A 210 22.48 -12.79 -4.79
C ASP A 210 23.26 -13.10 -3.50
N ALA A 211 22.62 -12.99 -2.34
CA ALA A 211 23.21 -13.34 -1.05
C ALA A 211 23.64 -14.81 -0.98
N LEU A 212 22.85 -15.72 -1.55
CA LEU A 212 23.18 -17.15 -1.65
C LEU A 212 24.38 -17.38 -2.57
N GLN A 213 24.45 -16.69 -3.72
CA GLN A 213 25.57 -16.78 -4.64
C GLN A 213 26.89 -16.32 -3.98
N LEU A 214 26.86 -15.21 -3.25
CA LEU A 214 28.00 -14.70 -2.50
C LEU A 214 28.46 -15.68 -1.42
N ALA A 215 27.53 -16.24 -0.64
CA ALA A 215 27.84 -17.22 0.40
C ALA A 215 28.47 -18.50 -0.15
N LEU A 216 28.09 -18.91 -1.38
CA LEU A 216 28.69 -20.05 -2.06
C LEU A 216 30.13 -19.77 -2.52
N LEU A 217 30.34 -18.61 -3.12
CA LEU A 217 31.68 -18.18 -3.52
C LEU A 217 32.62 -18.14 -2.31
N ASP A 218 32.15 -17.59 -1.19
CA ASP A 218 32.90 -17.52 0.07
C ASP A 218 33.20 -18.91 0.65
N SER A 219 32.24 -19.85 0.57
CA SER A 219 32.44 -21.23 1.00
C SER A 219 33.39 -22.02 0.11
N GLN A 220 33.36 -21.78 -1.22
CA GLN A 220 34.31 -22.41 -2.15
C GLN A 220 35.73 -21.88 -1.96
N THR A 221 35.90 -20.59 -1.69
CA THR A 221 37.21 -19.98 -1.38
C THR A 221 37.77 -20.55 -0.09
N LYS A 222 36.98 -20.72 0.94
CA LYS A 222 37.41 -21.36 2.21
C LYS A 222 37.71 -22.85 2.07
N HIS A 223 37.06 -23.58 1.17
CA HIS A 223 37.40 -24.99 0.89
C HIS A 223 38.73 -25.13 0.21
N LEU A 224 39.08 -24.19 -0.70
CA LEU A 224 40.41 -24.19 -1.36
C LEU A 224 41.54 -23.86 -0.41
N GLU A 225 41.28 -23.10 0.67
CA GLU A 225 42.29 -22.78 1.72
C GLU A 225 42.44 -23.93 2.74
N ILE A 226 41.50 -24.89 2.83
CA ILE A 226 41.50 -26.03 3.78
C ILE A 226 42.07 -27.30 3.15
N GLU A 227 42.05 -27.44 1.81
CA GLU A 227 42.64 -28.61 1.13
C GLU A 227 44.19 -28.70 1.25
N ASP A 228 44.87 -27.67 1.79
CA ASP A 228 46.29 -27.69 2.12
C ASP A 228 46.60 -28.22 3.54
N GLN A 229 45.62 -28.72 4.30
CA GLN A 229 45.83 -29.33 5.62
C GLN A 229 45.30 -30.79 5.66
N GLU A 230 46.19 -31.73 6.01
CA GLU A 230 45.93 -33.18 6.06
C GLU A 230 44.76 -33.53 7.04
N PRO A 231 43.99 -34.60 6.80
CA PRO A 231 42.79 -34.93 7.55
C PRO A 231 43.04 -35.68 8.85
N GLU A 232 42.48 -35.19 9.98
CA GLU A 232 42.31 -35.96 11.22
C GLU A 232 41.12 -36.92 11.11
N GLU A 233 41.34 -38.20 11.42
CA GLU A 233 40.33 -39.27 11.47
C GLU A 233 39.18 -38.96 12.44
N LYS A 234 37.94 -39.02 11.98
CA LYS A 234 36.73 -38.93 12.83
C LYS A 234 36.08 -40.30 12.97
N GLN A 235 35.87 -40.68 14.25
CA GLN A 235 35.13 -41.85 14.69
C GLN A 235 33.63 -41.75 14.30
N GLU A 236 33.05 -42.90 13.84
CA GLU A 236 31.62 -43.06 13.55
C GLU A 236 30.76 -43.10 14.82
N PRO A 237 29.53 -42.55 14.83
CA PRO A 237 28.59 -42.68 15.94
C PRO A 237 27.65 -43.89 15.76
N GLU A 238 27.37 -44.57 16.86
CA GLU A 238 26.52 -45.78 17.01
C GLU A 238 25.04 -45.52 16.61
N GLU A 239 24.44 -46.56 15.99
CA GLU A 239 23.02 -46.62 15.63
C GLU A 239 22.11 -46.71 16.87
N HIS A 240 21.16 -45.80 16.99
CA HIS A 240 20.00 -45.92 17.90
C HIS A 240 18.70 -46.18 17.14
N ASP A 241 17.96 -47.19 17.54
CA ASP A 241 16.63 -47.59 17.08
C ASP A 241 15.61 -46.44 17.09
N LEU A 242 15.05 -46.10 15.94
CA LEU A 242 14.06 -45.05 15.78
C LEU A 242 12.69 -45.60 15.45
N ALA A 243 11.72 -45.36 16.33
CA ALA A 243 10.29 -45.57 16.09
C ALA A 243 9.78 -44.82 14.85
N ALA A 244 8.85 -45.39 14.11
CA ALA A 244 8.34 -44.82 12.86
C ALA A 244 7.80 -43.39 13.02
N PRO A 245 8.20 -42.45 12.16
CA PRO A 245 7.87 -41.02 12.30
C PRO A 245 6.37 -40.76 12.06
N SER A 246 5.79 -39.85 12.86
CA SER A 246 4.39 -39.43 12.73
C SER A 246 4.10 -38.77 11.38
N LYS A 247 2.84 -38.83 10.89
CA LYS A 247 2.42 -38.18 9.61
C LYS A 247 2.80 -36.71 9.52
N ASN A 248 2.81 -35.99 10.65
CA ASN A 248 3.23 -34.61 10.71
C ASN A 248 4.76 -34.43 10.62
N ALA A 249 5.53 -35.38 11.17
CA ALA A 249 6.98 -35.41 11.02
C ALA A 249 7.38 -35.67 9.57
N MET A 250 6.70 -36.61 8.89
CA MET A 250 6.91 -36.88 7.46
C MET A 250 6.59 -35.67 6.58
N LYS A 251 5.48 -34.93 6.82
CA LYS A 251 5.15 -33.70 6.09
C LYS A 251 6.19 -32.60 6.33
N ARG A 252 6.72 -32.48 7.55
CA ARG A 252 7.81 -31.55 7.87
C ARG A 252 9.11 -31.94 7.17
N ALA A 253 9.45 -33.21 7.17
CA ALA A 253 10.63 -33.74 6.47
C ALA A 253 10.52 -33.55 4.94
N GLN A 254 9.36 -33.80 4.33
CA GLN A 254 9.13 -33.55 2.91
C GLN A 254 9.24 -32.07 2.55
N ARG A 255 8.71 -31.17 3.40
CA ARG A 255 8.87 -29.72 3.20
C ARG A 255 10.33 -29.28 3.36
N ALA A 256 11.07 -29.88 4.30
CA ALA A 256 12.47 -29.58 4.51
C ALA A 256 13.34 -30.12 3.34
N LEU A 257 13.04 -31.32 2.84
CA LEU A 257 13.68 -31.89 1.64
C LEU A 257 13.40 -31.05 0.38
N ARG A 258 12.16 -30.61 0.19
CA ARG A 258 11.81 -29.71 -0.91
C ARG A 258 12.54 -28.39 -0.82
N ARG A 259 12.64 -27.78 0.38
CA ARG A 259 13.44 -26.58 0.62
C ARG A 259 14.92 -26.80 0.35
N LYS A 260 15.50 -27.93 0.77
CA LYS A 260 16.90 -28.28 0.49
C LYS A 260 17.13 -28.52 -0.99
N LYS A 261 16.20 -29.13 -1.71
CA LYS A 261 16.26 -29.31 -3.16
C LYS A 261 16.20 -27.96 -3.88
N ASP A 262 15.21 -27.12 -3.52
CA ASP A 262 15.06 -25.77 -4.06
C ASP A 262 16.31 -24.91 -3.74
N GLU A 263 16.92 -25.11 -2.57
CA GLU A 263 18.16 -24.46 -2.17
C GLU A 263 19.38 -25.01 -2.94
N LEU A 264 19.44 -26.31 -3.21
CA LEU A 264 20.51 -26.93 -3.98
C LEU A 264 20.40 -26.52 -5.46
N ASP A 265 19.20 -26.49 -6.04
CA ASP A 265 18.97 -26.01 -7.42
C ASP A 265 19.34 -24.53 -7.54
N ARG A 266 19.12 -23.73 -6.49
CA ARG A 266 19.62 -22.36 -6.40
C ARG A 266 21.14 -22.29 -6.23
N LYS A 267 21.73 -23.18 -5.43
CA LYS A 267 23.18 -23.25 -5.15
C LYS A 267 24.00 -23.66 -6.38
N THR A 268 23.46 -24.46 -7.26
CA THR A 268 24.17 -24.90 -8.47
C THR A 268 24.16 -23.87 -9.60
N GLY A 269 23.56 -22.69 -9.41
CA GLY A 269 23.48 -21.63 -10.40
C GLY A 269 22.57 -21.93 -11.60
N VAL A 270 21.82 -23.05 -11.54
CA VAL A 270 21.01 -23.57 -12.66
C VAL A 270 19.60 -23.00 -12.67
N ALA A 271 19.05 -22.63 -11.53
CA ALA A 271 17.67 -22.09 -11.45
C ALA A 271 17.64 -20.65 -10.92
N LYS A 272 17.31 -19.70 -11.80
CA LYS A 272 16.88 -18.36 -11.39
C LYS A 272 15.57 -18.47 -10.60
N PRO A 273 15.31 -17.56 -9.63
CA PRO A 273 14.02 -17.50 -8.96
C PRO A 273 12.88 -17.40 -9.98
N TRP A 274 11.78 -18.06 -9.70
CA TRP A 274 10.59 -18.01 -10.56
C TRP A 274 9.96 -16.60 -10.53
N ALA A 275 9.47 -16.16 -11.66
CA ALA A 275 8.60 -15.00 -11.72
C ALA A 275 7.34 -15.27 -10.88
N PRO A 276 6.91 -14.36 -9.98
CA PRO A 276 5.75 -14.58 -9.14
C PRO A 276 4.47 -14.64 -9.98
N THR A 277 3.53 -15.48 -9.56
CA THR A 277 2.21 -15.53 -10.21
C THR A 277 1.38 -14.33 -9.77
N PRO A 278 0.93 -13.47 -10.70
CA PRO A 278 0.09 -12.32 -10.37
C PRO A 278 -1.29 -12.76 -9.88
N LYS A 279 -1.89 -11.97 -9.01
CA LYS A 279 -3.29 -12.13 -8.58
C LYS A 279 -4.25 -11.66 -9.66
N SER A 280 -3.88 -10.62 -10.38
CA SER A 280 -4.62 -10.13 -11.54
C SER A 280 -4.51 -11.12 -12.71
N ARG A 281 -5.63 -11.37 -13.38
CA ARG A 281 -5.69 -12.18 -14.61
C ARG A 281 -5.56 -11.35 -15.87
N ARG A 282 -5.26 -10.06 -15.74
CA ARG A 282 -5.12 -9.16 -16.90
C ARG A 282 -3.87 -9.50 -17.70
N PRO A 283 -3.96 -9.54 -19.03
CA PRO A 283 -2.82 -9.78 -19.91
C PRO A 283 -1.66 -8.82 -19.63
N GLU A 284 -1.97 -7.54 -19.38
CA GLU A 284 -0.99 -6.48 -19.12
C GLU A 284 -0.15 -6.79 -17.87
N THR A 285 -0.77 -7.34 -16.82
CA THR A 285 -0.05 -7.72 -15.60
C THR A 285 0.91 -8.89 -15.84
N MET A 286 0.51 -9.85 -16.67
CA MET A 286 1.40 -10.95 -17.06
C MET A 286 2.59 -10.43 -17.86
N LEU A 287 2.37 -9.56 -18.83
CA LEU A 287 3.43 -8.94 -19.62
C LEU A 287 4.35 -8.09 -18.73
N TYR A 288 3.79 -7.34 -17.78
CA TYR A 288 4.56 -6.56 -16.82
C TYR A 288 5.50 -7.44 -15.98
N VAL A 289 5.00 -8.57 -15.46
CA VAL A 289 5.83 -9.50 -14.68
C VAL A 289 6.99 -10.04 -15.49
N LEU A 290 6.76 -10.46 -16.73
CA LEU A 290 7.80 -10.97 -17.63
C LEU A 290 8.82 -9.86 -17.96
N TRP A 291 8.32 -8.68 -18.29
CA TRP A 291 9.14 -7.51 -18.57
C TRP A 291 10.03 -7.12 -17.38
N CYS A 292 9.48 -7.03 -16.16
CA CYS A 292 10.25 -6.78 -14.94
C CYS A 292 11.29 -7.88 -14.68
N TYR A 293 10.90 -9.14 -14.83
CA TYR A 293 11.79 -10.28 -14.64
C TYR A 293 13.01 -10.19 -15.52
N ASP A 294 12.82 -9.89 -16.82
CA ASP A 294 13.91 -9.73 -17.78
C ASP A 294 14.85 -8.56 -17.40
N ARG A 295 14.32 -7.46 -16.84
CA ARG A 295 15.14 -6.32 -16.39
C ARG A 295 15.88 -6.58 -15.07
N ILE A 296 15.30 -7.41 -14.20
CA ILE A 296 15.94 -7.78 -12.93
C ILE A 296 17.05 -8.82 -13.14
N TYR A 297 16.81 -9.85 -13.94
CA TYR A 297 17.71 -10.99 -14.10
C TYR A 297 18.46 -11.03 -15.43
N GLY A 298 18.10 -10.21 -16.38
CA GLY A 298 18.53 -10.28 -17.76
C GLY A 298 17.89 -11.41 -18.55
N ASN A 299 17.82 -11.23 -19.86
CA ASN A 299 17.32 -12.25 -20.80
C ASN A 299 18.29 -12.36 -21.99
N PRO A 300 19.27 -13.30 -21.94
CA PRO A 300 20.23 -13.48 -23.02
C PRO A 300 19.60 -13.84 -24.38
N GLN A 301 18.44 -14.52 -24.37
CA GLN A 301 17.74 -14.91 -25.59
C GLN A 301 17.16 -13.71 -26.34
N GLN A 302 16.80 -12.66 -25.61
CA GLN A 302 16.29 -11.40 -26.16
C GLN A 302 17.34 -10.28 -26.16
N ASN A 303 18.59 -10.60 -25.80
CA ASN A 303 19.68 -9.63 -25.66
C ASN A 303 19.35 -8.48 -24.68
N VAL A 304 18.67 -8.80 -23.59
CA VAL A 304 18.31 -7.84 -22.53
C VAL A 304 19.29 -8.01 -21.37
N ALA A 305 20.07 -6.96 -21.07
CA ALA A 305 20.89 -6.89 -19.87
C ALA A 305 20.04 -6.53 -18.65
N PRO A 306 20.44 -6.95 -17.42
CA PRO A 306 19.83 -6.44 -16.20
C PRO A 306 19.90 -4.92 -16.11
N GLN A 307 18.83 -4.28 -15.60
CA GLN A 307 18.69 -2.82 -15.49
C GLN A 307 18.35 -2.44 -14.04
N PRO A 308 19.29 -2.57 -13.09
CA PRO A 308 19.04 -2.32 -11.66
C PRO A 308 18.63 -0.87 -11.37
N GLU A 309 19.02 0.08 -12.22
CA GLU A 309 18.69 1.49 -12.12
C GLU A 309 17.18 1.77 -12.17
N LEU A 310 16.41 0.96 -12.91
CA LEU A 310 14.95 1.06 -12.95
C LEU A 310 14.29 0.79 -11.60
N PHE A 311 14.97 0.10 -10.71
CA PHE A 311 14.46 -0.36 -9.42
C PHE A 311 15.12 0.32 -8.22
N ALA A 312 16.02 1.28 -8.45
CA ALA A 312 16.86 1.90 -7.41
C ALA A 312 16.02 2.54 -6.26
N GLU A 313 14.85 3.11 -6.59
CA GLU A 313 14.01 3.79 -5.62
C GLU A 313 13.06 2.86 -4.85
N PHE A 314 12.91 1.58 -5.28
CA PHE A 314 12.00 0.63 -4.62
C PHE A 314 12.34 0.37 -3.15
N GLY A 315 13.61 0.39 -2.78
CA GLY A 315 14.07 0.30 -1.39
C GLY A 315 13.59 1.45 -0.50
N GLN A 316 13.24 2.58 -1.12
CA GLN A 316 12.72 3.78 -0.45
C GLN A 316 11.18 3.85 -0.49
N GLY A 317 10.51 2.86 -1.10
CA GLY A 317 9.06 2.84 -1.28
C GLY A 317 8.55 3.65 -2.46
N ARG A 318 9.44 4.02 -3.40
CA ARG A 318 9.19 4.82 -4.60
C ARG A 318 9.50 4.03 -5.87
N GLY A 319 9.25 4.65 -7.03
CA GLY A 319 9.67 4.13 -8.34
C GLY A 319 8.61 3.31 -9.08
N ILE A 320 7.39 3.14 -8.52
CA ILE A 320 6.35 2.40 -9.25
C ILE A 320 5.78 3.20 -10.42
N ILE A 321 5.71 4.53 -10.32
CA ILE A 321 5.21 5.39 -11.40
C ILE A 321 6.17 5.36 -12.57
N SER A 322 7.46 5.62 -12.34
CA SER A 322 8.48 5.60 -13.39
C SER A 322 8.63 4.22 -14.03
N LEU A 323 8.50 3.15 -13.23
CA LEU A 323 8.53 1.79 -13.75
C LEU A 323 7.33 1.48 -14.65
N ARG A 324 6.14 1.99 -14.29
CA ARG A 324 4.96 1.90 -15.13
C ARG A 324 5.14 2.63 -16.45
N GLU A 325 5.63 3.85 -16.41
CA GLU A 325 5.88 4.66 -17.61
C GLU A 325 6.86 3.95 -18.55
N ALA A 326 7.96 3.41 -17.99
CA ALA A 326 8.93 2.63 -18.76
C ALA A 326 8.29 1.37 -19.38
N PHE A 327 7.41 0.68 -18.67
CA PHE A 327 6.68 -0.47 -19.20
C PHE A 327 5.69 -0.08 -20.30
N LEU A 328 4.92 0.99 -20.10
CA LEU A 328 3.98 1.47 -21.11
C LEU A 328 4.70 1.94 -22.38
N ALA A 329 5.84 2.59 -22.24
CA ALA A 329 6.70 2.94 -23.37
C ALA A 329 7.26 1.71 -24.11
N TYR A 330 7.47 0.60 -23.39
CA TYR A 330 7.86 -0.68 -24.00
C TYR A 330 6.73 -1.34 -24.80
N LEU A 331 5.46 -1.13 -24.39
CA LEU A 331 4.30 -1.69 -25.09
C LEU A 331 3.88 -0.89 -26.34
N ALA A 332 4.23 0.42 -26.39
CA ALA A 332 3.94 1.31 -27.52
C ALA A 332 4.87 1.05 -28.70
#